data_d3826c3865c3164309c7810495b139ba
#
_entry.id   d3826c3865c3164309c7810495b139ba
#
_cell.length_a   1.000
_cell.length_b   1.000
_cell.length_c   1.000
_cell.angle_alpha   90.00
_cell.angle_beta   90.00
_cell.angle_gamma   90.00
#
_symmetry.space_group_name_H-M   'P 1'
#
loop_
_entity.id
_entity.type
_entity.pdbx_description
1 polymer ?
#
loop_
_entity_poly.entity_id
_entity_poly.type
_entity_poly.pdbx_seq_one_letter_code
_entity_poly.pdbx_strand_id
1 'polypeptide(L)'
;MISTTELKIFKRLEDESMVSEVAGDAGLDVSTVSKYVSSSLESGNGLFERRKEGKSVYIKRADTSHSNLLKTILTEYPRWNIEELFSHSRLKIAGMIEEPKRVKDIVFLTGLSRQYVRRCLKQMAEVGMVIKDKNRYGLNPDLSVVVDFINDYYSYTNGRRGKELSSDSVVLWQRGEEFLFKTSDELDEVEKTAVSRFYEFDIPMITDKNYYFMSERGIDVKDVMIHTILIDKNSVTYNSYACLLYLKEDLEGVVERARLYGIEEHFVNLKEFLEDKKEREFLPTWEEFVEMAEEYEVSV
;
A
#
# COMPACT_ATOMS: atom_id res chain seq x y z
N MET A 1 2.54 7.61 -9.35
CA MET A 1 1.26 7.05 -9.91
C MET A 1 1.25 7.14 -11.42
N ILE A 2 0.61 6.19 -12.11
CA ILE A 2 0.52 6.16 -13.58
C ILE A 2 -0.48 7.21 -14.06
N SER A 3 -0.12 8.01 -15.05
CA SER A 3 -0.98 8.99 -15.69
C SER A 3 -1.74 8.39 -16.89
N THR A 4 -2.86 9.00 -17.25
CA THR A 4 -3.61 8.66 -18.47
C THR A 4 -2.73 8.72 -19.73
N THR A 5 -1.82 9.72 -19.79
CA THR A 5 -0.92 9.89 -20.94
C THR A 5 0.13 8.79 -20.99
N GLU A 6 0.70 8.37 -19.85
CA GLU A 6 1.62 7.22 -19.80
C GLU A 6 0.95 5.94 -20.29
N LEU A 7 -0.29 5.66 -19.85
CA LEU A 7 -1.05 4.50 -20.33
C LEU A 7 -1.36 4.58 -21.83
N LYS A 8 -1.65 5.78 -22.36
CA LYS A 8 -1.85 6.00 -23.78
C LYS A 8 -0.58 5.71 -24.59
N ILE A 9 0.59 6.15 -24.09
CA ILE A 9 1.90 5.84 -24.68
C ILE A 9 2.17 4.34 -24.59
N PHE A 10 2.00 3.74 -23.42
CA PHE A 10 2.23 2.33 -23.16
C PHE A 10 1.44 1.42 -24.12
N LYS A 11 0.17 1.75 -24.35
CA LYS A 11 -0.72 1.02 -25.26
C LYS A 11 -0.24 0.99 -26.72
N ARG A 12 0.48 2.04 -27.15
CA ARG A 12 0.98 2.18 -28.53
C ARG A 12 2.37 1.59 -28.75
N LEU A 13 3.07 1.22 -27.68
CA LEU A 13 4.35 0.54 -27.78
C LEU A 13 4.13 -0.94 -28.08
N GLU A 14 4.59 -1.43 -29.22
CA GLU A 14 4.67 -2.87 -29.53
C GLU A 14 6.04 -3.41 -29.17
N ASP A 15 7.08 -2.81 -29.71
CA ASP A 15 8.48 -3.09 -29.49
C ASP A 15 9.26 -1.78 -29.17
N GLU A 16 10.58 -1.79 -29.31
CA GLU A 16 11.40 -0.59 -29.22
C GLU A 16 11.10 0.33 -30.41
N SER A 17 10.59 1.54 -30.13
CA SER A 17 10.16 2.51 -31.12
C SER A 17 10.76 3.88 -30.88
N MET A 18 10.94 4.69 -31.93
CA MET A 18 11.35 6.09 -31.73
C MET A 18 10.23 6.89 -31.06
N VAL A 19 10.63 7.82 -30.19
CA VAL A 19 9.68 8.73 -29.52
C VAL A 19 8.79 9.47 -30.53
N SER A 20 9.32 9.83 -31.72
CA SER A 20 8.56 10.50 -32.78
C SER A 20 7.48 9.61 -33.42
N GLU A 21 7.74 8.32 -33.58
CA GLU A 21 6.78 7.35 -34.11
C GLU A 21 5.63 7.15 -33.11
N VAL A 22 5.98 6.87 -31.84
CA VAL A 22 4.99 6.70 -30.77
C VAL A 22 4.13 7.96 -30.58
N ALA A 23 4.73 9.15 -30.75
CA ALA A 23 3.98 10.41 -30.70
C ALA A 23 2.93 10.49 -31.80
N GLY A 24 3.28 10.13 -33.05
CA GLY A 24 2.34 10.05 -34.16
C GLY A 24 1.19 9.06 -33.91
N ASP A 25 1.52 7.82 -33.47
CA ASP A 25 0.55 6.76 -33.22
C ASP A 25 -0.38 7.06 -32.02
N ALA A 26 0.15 7.77 -31.03
CA ALA A 26 -0.62 8.20 -29.87
C ALA A 26 -1.41 9.51 -30.12
N GLY A 27 -1.20 10.19 -31.25
CA GLY A 27 -1.75 11.53 -31.51
C GLY A 27 -1.32 12.55 -30.46
N LEU A 28 -0.03 12.54 -30.11
CA LEU A 28 0.62 13.42 -29.15
C LEU A 28 1.80 14.13 -29.77
N ASP A 29 2.23 15.26 -29.19
CA ASP A 29 3.47 15.90 -29.57
C ASP A 29 4.68 15.12 -29.05
N VAL A 30 5.79 15.13 -29.80
CA VAL A 30 7.07 14.50 -29.42
C VAL A 30 7.56 14.98 -28.06
N SER A 31 7.41 16.28 -27.77
CA SER A 31 7.75 16.88 -26.49
C SER A 31 6.92 16.32 -25.34
N THR A 32 5.63 16.07 -25.58
CA THR A 32 4.72 15.47 -24.60
C THR A 32 5.14 14.03 -24.29
N VAL A 33 5.38 13.19 -25.31
CA VAL A 33 5.86 11.82 -25.10
C VAL A 33 7.18 11.81 -24.34
N SER A 34 8.16 12.62 -24.76
CA SER A 34 9.46 12.74 -24.09
C SER A 34 9.32 13.15 -22.61
N LYS A 35 8.44 14.11 -22.31
CA LYS A 35 8.16 14.58 -20.94
C LYS A 35 7.60 13.44 -20.07
N TYR A 36 6.55 12.76 -20.53
CA TYR A 36 5.90 11.72 -19.75
C TYR A 36 6.78 10.47 -19.55
N VAL A 37 7.53 10.07 -20.58
CA VAL A 37 8.51 8.99 -20.45
C VAL A 37 9.63 9.38 -19.47
N SER A 38 10.16 10.62 -19.52
CA SER A 38 11.15 11.07 -18.56
C SER A 38 10.59 11.13 -17.14
N SER A 39 9.37 11.66 -16.96
CA SER A 39 8.68 11.67 -15.66
C SER A 39 8.46 10.26 -15.12
N SER A 40 8.08 9.31 -15.98
CA SER A 40 7.91 7.89 -15.60
C SER A 40 9.23 7.26 -15.16
N LEU A 41 10.34 7.58 -15.84
CA LEU A 41 11.67 7.11 -15.46
C LEU A 41 12.15 7.74 -14.14
N GLU A 42 11.92 9.04 -13.96
CA GLU A 42 12.24 9.79 -12.73
C GLU A 42 11.42 9.32 -11.54
N SER A 43 10.10 9.18 -11.72
CA SER A 43 9.20 8.65 -10.69
C SER A 43 9.42 7.15 -10.41
N GLY A 44 10.14 6.47 -11.31
CA GLY A 44 10.48 5.07 -11.18
C GLY A 44 9.29 4.12 -11.16
N ASN A 45 8.25 4.41 -11.94
CA ASN A 45 7.08 3.54 -11.98
C ASN A 45 7.29 2.22 -12.76
N GLY A 46 8.46 2.05 -13.40
CA GLY A 46 8.88 0.79 -14.04
C GLY A 46 8.11 0.41 -15.30
N LEU A 47 7.42 1.36 -15.96
CA LEU A 47 6.66 1.06 -17.18
C LEU A 47 7.48 1.14 -18.46
N PHE A 48 8.51 2.00 -18.49
CA PHE A 48 9.28 2.28 -19.69
C PHE A 48 10.77 2.10 -19.45
N GLU A 49 11.48 1.76 -20.53
CA GLU A 49 12.92 1.91 -20.68
C GLU A 49 13.20 2.88 -21.81
N ARG A 50 14.31 3.61 -21.70
CA ARG A 50 14.74 4.59 -22.70
C ARG A 50 16.19 4.35 -23.09
N ARG A 51 16.44 4.34 -24.40
CA ARG A 51 17.79 4.28 -24.99
C ARG A 51 18.00 5.49 -25.89
N LYS A 52 19.17 6.09 -25.83
CA LYS A 52 19.57 7.17 -26.74
C LYS A 52 20.65 6.67 -27.67
N GLU A 53 20.48 6.94 -28.97
CA GLU A 53 21.44 6.59 -29.99
C GLU A 53 21.65 7.80 -30.91
N GLY A 54 22.79 8.46 -30.79
CA GLY A 54 23.06 9.72 -31.47
C GLY A 54 22.05 10.82 -31.09
N LYS A 55 21.28 11.28 -32.09
CA LYS A 55 20.18 12.25 -31.86
C LYS A 55 18.81 11.59 -31.65
N SER A 56 18.69 10.29 -31.87
CA SER A 56 17.44 9.56 -31.75
C SER A 56 17.24 9.05 -30.33
N VAL A 57 15.99 9.09 -29.87
CA VAL A 57 15.57 8.55 -28.58
C VAL A 57 14.56 7.44 -28.84
N TYR A 58 14.89 6.25 -28.35
CA TYR A 58 14.07 5.06 -28.43
C TYR A 58 13.45 4.76 -27.06
N ILE A 59 12.24 4.28 -27.08
CA ILE A 59 11.51 3.84 -25.88
C ILE A 59 10.94 2.45 -26.12
N LYS A 60 10.89 1.66 -25.08
CA LYS A 60 10.19 0.37 -25.06
C LYS A 60 9.49 0.18 -23.71
N ARG A 61 8.61 -0.82 -23.64
CA ARG A 61 8.08 -1.28 -22.35
C ARG A 61 9.22 -1.83 -21.51
N ALA A 62 9.24 -1.51 -20.22
CA ALA A 62 10.23 -2.06 -19.30
C ALA A 62 9.97 -3.57 -19.08
N ASP A 63 11.03 -4.32 -18.88
CA ASP A 63 10.95 -5.75 -18.52
C ASP A 63 10.77 -5.91 -17.00
N THR A 64 9.68 -5.36 -16.49
CA THR A 64 9.23 -5.53 -15.10
C THR A 64 7.98 -6.40 -15.07
N SER A 65 7.75 -7.11 -13.96
CA SER A 65 6.58 -8.00 -13.82
C SER A 65 5.27 -7.25 -14.10
N HIS A 66 5.04 -6.11 -13.43
CA HIS A 66 3.81 -5.33 -13.64
C HIS A 66 3.68 -4.71 -15.04
N SER A 67 4.79 -4.37 -15.72
CA SER A 67 4.75 -3.92 -17.13
C SER A 67 4.30 -5.06 -18.05
N ASN A 68 4.79 -6.26 -17.83
CA ASN A 68 4.39 -7.46 -18.57
C ASN A 68 2.92 -7.84 -18.30
N LEU A 69 2.47 -7.76 -17.04
CA LEU A 69 1.07 -7.98 -16.67
C LEU A 69 0.14 -6.92 -17.32
N LEU A 70 0.53 -5.65 -17.35
CA LEU A 70 -0.24 -4.61 -18.04
C LEU A 70 -0.34 -4.87 -19.56
N LYS A 71 0.74 -5.40 -20.18
CA LYS A 71 0.72 -5.84 -21.58
C LYS A 71 -0.27 -7.00 -21.78
N THR A 72 -0.30 -7.96 -20.86
CA THR A 72 -1.25 -9.08 -20.88
C THR A 72 -2.69 -8.59 -20.77
N ILE A 73 -2.97 -7.65 -19.84
CA ILE A 73 -4.29 -7.02 -19.71
C ILE A 73 -4.73 -6.36 -21.01
N LEU A 74 -3.85 -5.64 -21.71
CA LEU A 74 -4.17 -5.04 -23.01
C LEU A 74 -4.57 -6.08 -24.08
N THR A 75 -3.97 -7.26 -24.02
CA THR A 75 -4.25 -8.35 -24.97
C THR A 75 -5.53 -9.09 -24.64
N GLU A 76 -5.77 -9.40 -23.37
CA GLU A 76 -6.93 -10.15 -22.92
C GLU A 76 -8.22 -9.32 -22.86
N TYR A 77 -8.08 -8.01 -22.54
CA TYR A 77 -9.21 -7.08 -22.41
C TYR A 77 -9.13 -5.89 -23.39
N PRO A 78 -9.10 -6.12 -24.71
CA PRO A 78 -8.87 -5.08 -25.73
C PRO A 78 -9.94 -3.99 -25.76
N ARG A 79 -11.12 -4.27 -25.19
CA ARG A 79 -12.25 -3.32 -25.10
C ARG A 79 -12.19 -2.43 -23.85
N TRP A 80 -11.28 -2.69 -22.94
CA TRP A 80 -11.16 -1.88 -21.74
C TRP A 80 -10.50 -0.54 -22.04
N ASN A 81 -11.04 0.51 -21.47
CA ASN A 81 -10.37 1.82 -21.44
C ASN A 81 -9.34 1.83 -20.32
N ILE A 82 -8.16 1.24 -20.58
CA ILE A 82 -7.10 1.12 -19.59
C ILE A 82 -6.58 2.47 -19.11
N GLU A 83 -6.60 3.50 -20.00
CA GLU A 83 -6.18 4.86 -19.67
C GLU A 83 -7.06 5.45 -18.56
N GLU A 84 -8.30 5.02 -18.51
CA GLU A 84 -9.22 5.41 -17.45
C GLU A 84 -9.12 4.48 -16.24
N LEU A 85 -9.12 3.16 -16.43
CA LEU A 85 -9.22 2.17 -15.35
C LEU A 85 -7.99 2.12 -14.45
N PHE A 86 -6.79 2.35 -14.99
CA PHE A 86 -5.52 2.24 -14.26
C PHE A 86 -4.82 3.58 -14.03
N SER A 87 -5.48 4.72 -14.30
CA SER A 87 -4.90 6.03 -14.01
C SER A 87 -5.14 6.49 -12.58
N HIS A 88 -4.13 7.14 -11.99
CA HIS A 88 -4.19 7.88 -10.72
C HIS A 88 -5.19 7.34 -9.68
N SER A 89 -6.30 8.05 -9.50
CA SER A 89 -7.26 7.79 -8.43
C SER A 89 -7.97 6.44 -8.53
N ARG A 90 -8.13 5.88 -9.75
CA ARG A 90 -8.74 4.54 -9.88
C ARG A 90 -7.76 3.45 -9.48
N LEU A 91 -6.50 3.58 -9.88
CA LEU A 91 -5.44 2.69 -9.43
C LEU A 91 -5.28 2.78 -7.91
N LYS A 92 -5.32 4.00 -7.34
CA LYS A 92 -5.32 4.22 -5.89
C LYS A 92 -6.47 3.49 -5.20
N ILE A 93 -7.71 3.61 -5.72
CA ILE A 93 -8.87 2.88 -5.18
C ILE A 93 -8.65 1.37 -5.30
N ALA A 94 -8.18 0.88 -6.46
CA ALA A 94 -7.95 -0.53 -6.70
C ALA A 94 -6.94 -1.13 -5.70
N GLY A 95 -5.83 -0.43 -5.42
CA GLY A 95 -4.85 -0.86 -4.43
C GLY A 95 -5.37 -0.91 -2.98
N MET A 96 -6.49 -0.22 -2.69
CA MET A 96 -7.08 -0.24 -1.34
C MET A 96 -8.14 -1.33 -1.14
N ILE A 97 -8.60 -1.99 -2.20
CA ILE A 97 -9.74 -2.93 -2.17
C ILE A 97 -9.38 -4.37 -2.55
N GLU A 98 -8.12 -4.75 -2.39
CA GLU A 98 -7.72 -6.17 -2.47
C GLU A 98 -8.60 -7.00 -1.52
N GLU A 99 -8.68 -6.59 -0.27
CA GLU A 99 -9.72 -7.05 0.64
C GLU A 99 -11.00 -6.19 0.50
N PRO A 100 -12.20 -6.79 0.44
CA PRO A 100 -13.43 -6.05 0.22
C PRO A 100 -13.72 -5.01 1.31
N LYS A 101 -13.91 -3.74 0.92
CA LYS A 101 -14.11 -2.59 1.81
C LYS A 101 -15.41 -1.83 1.52
N ARG A 102 -15.93 -1.14 2.54
CA ARG A 102 -17.08 -0.23 2.38
C ARG A 102 -16.61 1.09 1.78
N VAL A 103 -17.51 1.80 1.11
CA VAL A 103 -17.21 3.13 0.54
C VAL A 103 -16.63 4.09 1.58
N LYS A 104 -17.12 4.09 2.82
CA LYS A 104 -16.58 4.94 3.88
C LYS A 104 -15.12 4.63 4.22
N ASP A 105 -14.74 3.36 4.16
CA ASP A 105 -13.40 2.89 4.45
C ASP A 105 -12.45 3.29 3.30
N ILE A 106 -12.91 3.16 2.04
CA ILE A 106 -12.15 3.61 0.85
C ILE A 106 -11.94 5.12 0.88
N VAL A 107 -12.96 5.90 1.24
CA VAL A 107 -12.86 7.36 1.41
C VAL A 107 -11.81 7.71 2.46
N PHE A 108 -11.85 7.05 3.62
CA PHE A 108 -10.86 7.26 4.69
C PHE A 108 -9.43 6.97 4.23
N LEU A 109 -9.23 5.82 3.54
CA LEU A 109 -7.91 5.37 3.10
C LEU A 109 -7.33 6.19 1.94
N THR A 110 -8.20 6.70 1.05
CA THR A 110 -7.74 7.39 -0.17
C THR A 110 -7.76 8.91 -0.05
N GLY A 111 -8.47 9.47 0.92
CA GLY A 111 -8.74 10.91 1.02
C GLY A 111 -9.67 11.46 -0.08
N LEU A 112 -10.19 10.59 -0.98
CA LEU A 112 -11.03 11.00 -2.09
C LEU A 112 -12.47 11.27 -1.63
N SER A 113 -13.19 12.16 -2.33
CA SER A 113 -14.58 12.43 -2.00
C SER A 113 -15.48 11.21 -2.21
N ARG A 114 -16.48 11.02 -1.34
CA ARG A 114 -17.42 9.89 -1.40
C ARG A 114 -18.14 9.76 -2.76
N GLN A 115 -18.47 10.89 -3.36
CA GLN A 115 -19.12 10.91 -4.67
C GLN A 115 -18.17 10.41 -5.78
N TYR A 116 -16.91 10.83 -5.71
CA TYR A 116 -15.89 10.41 -6.67
C TYR A 116 -15.59 8.92 -6.54
N VAL A 117 -15.37 8.41 -5.31
CA VAL A 117 -15.16 6.98 -5.04
C VAL A 117 -16.31 6.14 -5.59
N ARG A 118 -17.58 6.53 -5.34
CA ARG A 118 -18.75 5.80 -5.87
C ARG A 118 -18.78 5.77 -7.39
N ARG A 119 -18.45 6.88 -8.05
CA ARG A 119 -18.37 6.95 -9.51
C ARG A 119 -17.31 6.02 -10.07
N CYS A 120 -16.10 6.02 -9.49
CA CYS A 120 -15.02 5.13 -9.91
C CYS A 120 -15.39 3.66 -9.71
N LEU A 121 -15.90 3.28 -8.54
CA LEU A 121 -16.33 1.91 -8.25
C LEU A 121 -17.43 1.44 -9.21
N LYS A 122 -18.38 2.32 -9.56
CA LYS A 122 -19.42 2.00 -10.55
C LYS A 122 -18.81 1.70 -11.93
N GLN A 123 -17.92 2.55 -12.42
CA GLN A 123 -17.24 2.36 -13.70
C GLN A 123 -16.38 1.09 -13.74
N MET A 124 -15.63 0.80 -12.66
CA MET A 124 -14.84 -0.43 -12.54
C MET A 124 -15.72 -1.68 -12.46
N ALA A 125 -16.90 -1.59 -11.84
CA ALA A 125 -17.86 -2.69 -11.77
C ALA A 125 -18.56 -2.94 -13.13
N GLU A 126 -18.82 -1.91 -13.93
CA GLU A 126 -19.41 -2.03 -15.27
C GLU A 126 -18.55 -2.87 -16.22
N VAL A 127 -17.23 -2.89 -16.02
CA VAL A 127 -16.29 -3.73 -16.79
C VAL A 127 -15.92 -5.04 -16.07
N GLY A 128 -16.53 -5.30 -14.92
CA GLY A 128 -16.26 -6.52 -14.14
C GLY A 128 -14.97 -6.53 -13.35
N MET A 129 -14.18 -5.43 -13.33
CA MET A 129 -12.93 -5.32 -12.59
C MET A 129 -13.15 -5.34 -11.07
N VAL A 130 -14.28 -4.79 -10.62
CA VAL A 130 -14.67 -4.72 -9.21
C VAL A 130 -15.99 -5.43 -9.02
N ILE A 131 -16.08 -6.26 -7.98
CA ILE A 131 -17.31 -6.89 -7.55
C ILE A 131 -17.85 -6.19 -6.29
N LYS A 132 -19.18 -6.23 -6.16
CA LYS A 132 -19.87 -5.73 -4.97
C LYS A 132 -20.58 -6.89 -4.27
N ASP A 133 -20.19 -7.13 -3.03
CA ASP A 133 -20.93 -8.01 -2.11
C ASP A 133 -21.55 -7.16 -1.00
N LYS A 134 -22.88 -7.19 -0.89
CA LYS A 134 -23.68 -6.38 0.05
C LYS A 134 -23.29 -4.89 -0.06
N ASN A 135 -22.51 -4.37 0.88
CA ASN A 135 -22.07 -2.97 0.94
C ASN A 135 -20.53 -2.82 0.85
N ARG A 136 -19.82 -3.88 0.48
CA ARG A 136 -18.37 -3.91 0.28
C ARG A 136 -18.04 -4.06 -1.20
N TYR A 137 -16.91 -3.50 -1.58
CA TYR A 137 -16.36 -3.56 -2.92
C TYR A 137 -14.96 -4.16 -2.84
N GLY A 138 -14.66 -5.13 -3.71
CA GLY A 138 -13.38 -5.79 -3.84
C GLY A 138 -12.97 -5.95 -5.29
N LEU A 139 -11.70 -6.21 -5.55
CA LEU A 139 -11.26 -6.64 -6.88
C LEU A 139 -11.93 -7.97 -7.22
N ASN A 140 -12.20 -8.18 -8.50
CA ASN A 140 -12.75 -9.44 -8.96
C ASN A 140 -11.65 -10.51 -8.96
N PRO A 141 -11.71 -11.56 -8.11
CA PRO A 141 -10.67 -12.58 -8.02
C PRO A 141 -10.53 -13.43 -9.29
N ASP A 142 -11.57 -13.48 -10.13
CA ASP A 142 -11.52 -14.17 -11.42
C ASP A 142 -10.62 -13.46 -12.45
N LEU A 143 -10.27 -12.20 -12.17
CA LEU A 143 -9.34 -11.41 -12.98
C LEU A 143 -7.93 -11.41 -12.35
N SER A 144 -7.33 -12.58 -12.16
CA SER A 144 -6.04 -12.74 -11.46
C SER A 144 -4.95 -11.84 -12.04
N VAL A 145 -4.86 -11.72 -13.37
CA VAL A 145 -3.87 -10.85 -14.04
C VAL A 145 -4.01 -9.38 -13.62
N VAL A 146 -5.23 -8.92 -13.32
CA VAL A 146 -5.48 -7.53 -12.86
C VAL A 146 -5.07 -7.38 -11.40
N VAL A 147 -5.41 -8.37 -10.57
CA VAL A 147 -5.01 -8.40 -9.15
C VAL A 147 -3.49 -8.43 -9.05
N ASP A 148 -2.83 -9.32 -9.79
CA ASP A 148 -1.38 -9.46 -9.83
C ASP A 148 -0.71 -8.16 -10.32
N PHE A 149 -1.25 -7.51 -11.37
CA PHE A 149 -0.75 -6.22 -11.85
C PHE A 149 -0.77 -5.15 -10.74
N ILE A 150 -1.88 -5.02 -10.02
CA ILE A 150 -2.03 -4.02 -8.97
C ILE A 150 -1.03 -4.27 -7.84
N ASN A 151 -0.90 -5.52 -7.41
CA ASN A 151 -0.01 -5.92 -6.33
C ASN A 151 1.46 -5.74 -6.71
N ASP A 152 1.87 -6.19 -7.89
CA ASP A 152 3.24 -6.05 -8.38
C ASP A 152 3.63 -4.58 -8.60
N TYR A 153 2.70 -3.78 -9.15
CA TYR A 153 2.94 -2.35 -9.35
C TYR A 153 3.22 -1.64 -8.02
N TYR A 154 2.39 -1.87 -7.01
CA TYR A 154 2.60 -1.24 -5.70
C TYR A 154 3.80 -1.83 -4.96
N SER A 155 4.05 -3.12 -5.06
CA SER A 155 5.25 -3.75 -4.49
C SER A 155 6.52 -3.14 -5.08
N TYR A 156 6.57 -2.97 -6.39
CA TYR A 156 7.70 -2.34 -7.08
C TYR A 156 7.88 -0.88 -6.68
N THR A 157 6.81 -0.09 -6.74
CA THR A 157 6.89 1.35 -6.46
C THR A 157 7.16 1.65 -4.99
N ASN A 158 6.55 0.92 -4.05
CA ASN A 158 6.78 1.07 -2.62
C ASN A 158 8.19 0.62 -2.23
N GLY A 159 8.64 -0.53 -2.75
CA GLY A 159 10.02 -1.00 -2.53
C GLY A 159 11.06 0.01 -3.02
N ARG A 160 10.84 0.60 -4.19
CA ARG A 160 11.71 1.64 -4.71
C ARG A 160 11.68 2.91 -3.86
N ARG A 161 10.49 3.41 -3.50
CA ARG A 161 10.35 4.59 -2.61
C ARG A 161 11.05 4.37 -1.27
N GLY A 162 10.89 3.17 -0.70
CA GLY A 162 11.64 2.80 0.52
C GLY A 162 13.16 2.92 0.31
N LYS A 163 13.68 2.40 -0.80
CA LYS A 163 15.12 2.48 -1.13
C LYS A 163 15.63 3.89 -1.44
N GLU A 164 14.77 4.76 -1.96
CA GLU A 164 15.09 6.19 -2.16
C GLU A 164 15.18 6.94 -0.82
N LEU A 165 14.38 6.55 0.18
CA LEU A 165 14.44 7.10 1.54
C LEU A 165 15.66 6.60 2.32
N SER A 166 15.96 5.31 2.21
CA SER A 166 17.10 4.67 2.84
C SER A 166 17.51 3.41 2.11
N SER A 167 18.81 3.25 1.87
CA SER A 167 19.34 2.13 1.08
C SER A 167 19.14 0.76 1.77
N ASP A 168 19.02 0.70 3.10
CA ASP A 168 18.77 -0.51 3.87
C ASP A 168 17.29 -0.75 4.19
N SER A 169 16.39 0.10 3.67
CA SER A 169 14.95 -0.03 3.96
C SER A 169 14.39 -1.39 3.53
N VAL A 170 13.52 -1.94 4.36
CA VAL A 170 12.79 -3.18 4.10
C VAL A 170 11.30 -2.94 4.34
N VAL A 171 10.49 -3.11 3.30
CA VAL A 171 9.03 -3.06 3.40
C VAL A 171 8.53 -4.31 4.13
N LEU A 172 7.74 -4.11 5.19
CA LEU A 172 7.19 -5.18 6.03
C LEU A 172 5.72 -5.46 5.69
N TRP A 173 4.98 -4.41 5.38
CA TRP A 173 3.57 -4.49 5.01
C TRP A 173 3.23 -3.37 4.01
N GLN A 174 2.26 -3.62 3.14
CA GLN A 174 1.80 -2.63 2.18
C GLN A 174 0.34 -2.84 1.79
N ARG A 175 -0.28 -1.75 1.35
CA ARG A 175 -1.62 -1.73 0.74
C ARG A 175 -1.73 -0.51 -0.17
N GLY A 176 -1.80 -0.72 -1.47
CA GLY A 176 -1.73 0.39 -2.42
C GLY A 176 -0.48 1.23 -2.17
N GLU A 177 -0.64 2.53 -1.97
CA GLU A 177 0.46 3.47 -1.72
C GLU A 177 0.93 3.53 -0.27
N GLU A 178 0.17 2.93 0.65
CA GLU A 178 0.56 2.85 2.05
C GLU A 178 1.50 1.68 2.28
N PHE A 179 2.60 1.90 3.01
CA PHE A 179 3.51 0.83 3.41
C PHE A 179 4.22 1.12 4.73
N LEU A 180 4.37 0.05 5.51
CA LEU A 180 5.19 -0.02 6.71
C LEU A 180 6.57 -0.52 6.34
N PHE A 181 7.61 0.17 6.75
CA PHE A 181 8.99 -0.26 6.50
C PHE A 181 9.90 0.00 7.70
N LYS A 182 11.03 -0.70 7.71
CA LYS A 182 12.10 -0.50 8.69
C LYS A 182 13.41 -0.12 8.03
N THR A 183 14.23 0.65 8.76
CA THR A 183 15.59 1.03 8.36
C THR A 183 16.45 1.30 9.58
N SER A 184 17.78 1.30 9.42
CA SER A 184 18.74 1.79 10.45
C SER A 184 18.81 3.30 10.51
N ASP A 185 18.44 3.98 9.42
CA ASP A 185 18.54 5.42 9.30
C ASP A 185 17.45 6.14 10.09
N GLU A 186 17.78 7.32 10.61
CA GLU A 186 16.83 8.28 11.16
C GLU A 186 16.30 9.14 10.03
N LEU A 187 14.96 9.16 9.84
CA LEU A 187 14.29 9.90 8.78
C LEU A 187 13.37 10.96 9.37
N ASP A 188 13.60 12.22 9.03
CA ASP A 188 12.78 13.35 9.50
C ASP A 188 11.55 13.60 8.60
N GLU A 189 11.57 13.10 7.37
CA GLU A 189 10.54 13.38 6.34
C GLU A 189 9.38 12.38 6.38
N VAL A 190 9.48 11.32 7.17
CA VAL A 190 8.49 10.23 7.25
C VAL A 190 8.07 10.00 8.68
N GLU A 191 6.79 9.77 8.89
CA GLU A 191 6.23 9.60 10.23
C GLU A 191 6.68 8.26 10.85
N LYS A 192 7.37 8.33 12.01
CA LYS A 192 7.68 7.14 12.81
C LYS A 192 6.39 6.47 13.26
N THR A 193 6.45 5.15 13.45
CA THR A 193 5.31 4.35 13.88
C THR A 193 5.72 3.12 14.67
N ALA A 194 4.76 2.30 15.01
CA ALA A 194 4.96 1.06 15.75
C ALA A 194 5.81 1.32 17.01
N VAL A 195 6.64 0.37 17.40
CA VAL A 195 7.48 0.46 18.60
C VAL A 195 8.44 1.65 18.60
N SER A 196 8.75 2.24 17.45
CA SER A 196 9.60 3.46 17.39
C SER A 196 8.91 4.73 17.90
N ARG A 197 7.59 4.69 18.15
CA ARG A 197 6.82 5.80 18.77
C ARG A 197 6.39 5.52 20.20
N PHE A 198 6.68 4.36 20.76
CA PHE A 198 6.18 3.97 22.09
C PHE A 198 6.71 4.85 23.22
N TYR A 199 7.85 5.51 23.03
CA TYR A 199 8.36 6.52 23.97
C TYR A 199 7.39 7.70 24.16
N GLU A 200 6.55 8.04 23.16
CA GLU A 200 5.53 9.08 23.26
C GLU A 200 4.40 8.72 24.25
N PHE A 201 4.30 7.44 24.56
CA PHE A 201 3.30 6.84 25.46
C PHE A 201 3.91 6.32 26.76
N ASP A 202 5.12 6.78 27.12
CA ASP A 202 5.88 6.31 28.28
C ASP A 202 6.07 4.78 28.32
N ILE A 203 6.25 4.15 27.17
CA ILE A 203 6.61 2.74 27.01
C ILE A 203 7.92 2.69 26.22
N PRO A 204 9.07 3.02 26.86
CA PRO A 204 10.34 3.03 26.16
C PRO A 204 10.74 1.63 25.70
N MET A 205 11.03 1.48 24.43
CA MET A 205 11.56 0.26 23.85
C MET A 205 12.81 0.56 23.04
N ILE A 206 13.87 -0.20 23.31
CA ILE A 206 15.12 -0.11 22.53
C ILE A 206 15.03 -1.08 21.36
N THR A 207 15.15 -0.55 20.16
CA THR A 207 15.17 -1.33 18.92
C THR A 207 16.41 -1.02 18.11
N ASP A 208 16.90 -2.00 17.37
CA ASP A 208 18.04 -1.84 16.43
C ASP A 208 17.65 -1.18 15.10
N LYS A 209 16.35 -0.99 14.87
CA LYS A 209 15.77 -0.42 13.66
C LYS A 209 14.69 0.60 13.99
N ASN A 210 14.57 1.60 13.15
CA ASN A 210 13.47 2.55 13.14
C ASN A 210 12.34 2.04 12.22
N TYR A 211 11.09 2.21 12.66
CA TYR A 211 9.89 1.82 11.92
C TYR A 211 9.14 3.07 11.47
N TYR A 212 8.78 3.10 10.19
CA TYR A 212 8.13 4.23 9.53
C TYR A 212 6.90 3.79 8.76
N PHE A 213 5.93 4.70 8.63
CA PHE A 213 4.76 4.46 7.81
C PHE A 213 4.61 5.54 6.75
N MET A 214 4.64 5.13 5.49
CA MET A 214 4.38 6.01 4.36
C MET A 214 2.89 6.02 4.05
N SER A 215 2.26 7.19 4.20
CA SER A 215 0.85 7.41 3.88
C SER A 215 0.60 8.89 3.58
N GLU A 216 -0.42 9.20 2.79
CA GLU A 216 -0.90 10.58 2.62
C GLU A 216 -1.81 11.05 3.77
N ARG A 217 -2.33 10.11 4.55
CA ARG A 217 -3.07 10.41 5.77
C ARG A 217 -2.15 10.37 6.98
N GLY A 218 -2.41 11.22 7.97
CA GLY A 218 -1.76 11.09 9.27
C GLY A 218 -2.13 9.77 9.96
N ILE A 219 -1.27 9.30 10.86
CA ILE A 219 -1.52 8.14 11.70
C ILE A 219 -1.82 8.58 13.13
N ASP A 220 -2.70 7.86 13.80
CA ASP A 220 -3.01 8.02 15.23
C ASP A 220 -2.46 6.86 16.06
N VAL A 221 -2.65 6.90 17.37
CA VAL A 221 -2.17 5.86 18.28
C VAL A 221 -2.74 4.46 17.95
N LYS A 222 -3.93 4.35 17.38
CA LYS A 222 -4.50 3.07 16.93
C LYS A 222 -3.71 2.50 15.75
N ASP A 223 -3.29 3.37 14.82
CA ASP A 223 -2.42 2.95 13.73
C ASP A 223 -1.04 2.52 14.27
N VAL A 224 -0.48 3.23 15.26
CA VAL A 224 0.79 2.84 15.91
C VAL A 224 0.70 1.43 16.50
N MET A 225 -0.38 1.12 17.24
CA MET A 225 -0.62 -0.22 17.79
C MET A 225 -0.75 -1.28 16.68
N ILE A 226 -1.54 -0.99 15.64
CA ILE A 226 -1.75 -1.90 14.52
C ILE A 226 -0.44 -2.17 13.79
N HIS A 227 0.35 -1.13 13.53
CA HIS A 227 1.63 -1.25 12.85
C HIS A 227 2.65 -2.06 13.67
N THR A 228 2.57 -2.03 14.99
CA THR A 228 3.40 -2.89 15.86
C THR A 228 3.15 -4.36 15.60
N ILE A 229 1.88 -4.75 15.49
CA ILE A 229 1.50 -6.14 15.18
C ILE A 229 1.88 -6.51 13.74
N LEU A 230 1.77 -5.58 12.80
CA LEU A 230 2.14 -5.82 11.39
C LEU A 230 3.65 -6.02 11.17
N ILE A 231 4.51 -5.69 12.13
CA ILE A 231 5.93 -6.05 12.07
C ILE A 231 6.10 -7.55 12.00
N ASP A 232 5.47 -8.27 12.94
CA ASP A 232 5.39 -9.73 12.99
C ASP A 232 4.20 -10.14 13.87
N LYS A 233 3.13 -10.60 13.23
CA LYS A 233 1.89 -11.02 13.90
C LYS A 233 2.08 -12.16 14.89
N ASN A 234 3.10 -12.97 14.69
CA ASN A 234 3.38 -14.16 15.50
C ASN A 234 4.39 -13.88 16.64
N SER A 235 4.86 -12.66 16.73
CA SER A 235 5.81 -12.28 17.80
C SER A 235 5.10 -12.02 19.12
N VAL A 236 5.38 -12.82 20.13
CA VAL A 236 4.91 -12.62 21.51
C VAL A 236 5.32 -11.22 21.99
N THR A 237 6.54 -10.78 21.71
CA THR A 237 7.05 -9.46 22.12
C THR A 237 6.20 -8.30 21.56
N TYR A 238 5.97 -8.25 20.24
CA TYR A 238 5.18 -7.16 19.65
C TYR A 238 3.72 -7.19 20.10
N ASN A 239 3.15 -8.37 20.28
CA ASN A 239 1.79 -8.52 20.79
C ASN A 239 1.69 -8.07 22.25
N SER A 240 2.66 -8.36 23.10
CA SER A 240 2.72 -7.89 24.51
C SER A 240 2.80 -6.37 24.57
N TYR A 241 3.68 -5.75 23.78
CA TYR A 241 3.79 -4.29 23.71
C TYR A 241 2.50 -3.64 23.16
N ALA A 242 1.85 -4.25 22.20
CA ALA A 242 0.55 -3.78 21.72
C ALA A 242 -0.53 -3.85 22.82
N CYS A 243 -0.52 -4.90 23.66
CA CYS A 243 -1.41 -5.00 24.82
C CYS A 243 -1.13 -3.90 25.86
N LEU A 244 0.15 -3.59 26.16
CA LEU A 244 0.50 -2.49 27.03
C LEU A 244 -0.04 -1.15 26.52
N LEU A 245 0.17 -0.86 25.24
CA LEU A 245 -0.32 0.38 24.62
C LEU A 245 -1.85 0.45 24.64
N TYR A 246 -2.54 -0.70 24.42
CA TYR A 246 -3.99 -0.76 24.50
C TYR A 246 -4.53 -0.37 25.89
N LEU A 247 -3.91 -0.88 26.95
CA LEU A 247 -4.31 -0.59 28.32
C LEU A 247 -4.00 0.86 28.72
N LYS A 248 -2.89 1.40 28.23
CA LYS A 248 -2.42 2.75 28.61
C LYS A 248 -3.24 3.86 27.94
N GLU A 249 -3.68 3.65 26.70
CA GLU A 249 -4.29 4.69 25.86
C GLU A 249 -5.82 4.57 25.69
N ASP A 250 -6.47 3.56 26.29
CA ASP A 250 -7.93 3.31 26.10
C ASP A 250 -8.38 3.38 24.65
N LEU A 251 -7.91 2.46 23.80
CA LEU A 251 -8.06 2.50 22.35
C LEU A 251 -9.44 1.98 21.89
N GLU A 252 -10.52 2.63 22.32
CA GLU A 252 -11.87 2.31 21.82
C GLU A 252 -11.92 2.35 20.29
N GLY A 253 -12.51 1.32 19.66
CA GLY A 253 -12.68 1.22 18.21
C GLY A 253 -11.41 0.79 17.45
N VAL A 254 -10.36 0.30 18.13
CA VAL A 254 -9.15 -0.23 17.48
C VAL A 254 -9.45 -1.47 16.63
N VAL A 255 -10.41 -2.32 17.01
CA VAL A 255 -10.83 -3.50 16.25
C VAL A 255 -11.42 -3.10 14.89
N GLU A 256 -12.25 -2.05 14.85
CA GLU A 256 -12.76 -1.51 13.60
C GLU A 256 -11.65 -0.93 12.71
N ARG A 257 -10.62 -0.32 13.31
CA ARG A 257 -9.44 0.17 12.59
C ARG A 257 -8.62 -1.02 12.07
N ALA A 258 -8.37 -2.06 12.87
CA ALA A 258 -7.63 -3.26 12.51
C ALA A 258 -8.28 -4.02 11.33
N ARG A 259 -9.60 -3.95 11.20
CA ARG A 259 -10.32 -4.47 10.03
C ARG A 259 -9.85 -3.85 8.71
N LEU A 260 -9.46 -2.57 8.73
CA LEU A 260 -8.93 -1.92 7.52
C LEU A 260 -7.61 -2.54 7.06
N TYR A 261 -6.87 -3.13 7.99
CA TYR A 261 -5.57 -3.77 7.76
C TYR A 261 -5.65 -5.30 7.60
N GLY A 262 -6.87 -5.88 7.64
CA GLY A 262 -7.07 -7.33 7.50
C GLY A 262 -6.64 -8.15 8.71
N ILE A 263 -6.51 -7.54 9.89
CA ILE A 263 -6.09 -8.20 11.13
C ILE A 263 -7.10 -8.05 12.27
N GLU A 264 -8.39 -7.94 11.93
CA GLU A 264 -9.48 -7.79 12.92
C GLU A 264 -9.49 -8.94 13.94
N GLU A 265 -9.42 -10.18 13.45
CA GLU A 265 -9.45 -11.37 14.32
C GLU A 265 -8.30 -11.40 15.32
N HIS A 266 -7.11 -10.95 14.89
CA HIS A 266 -5.95 -10.85 15.77
C HIS A 266 -6.22 -9.89 16.94
N PHE A 267 -6.84 -8.74 16.67
CA PHE A 267 -7.21 -7.77 17.69
C PHE A 267 -8.34 -8.24 18.61
N VAL A 268 -9.26 -9.06 18.11
CA VAL A 268 -10.25 -9.74 18.97
C VAL A 268 -9.55 -10.65 19.97
N ASN A 269 -8.60 -11.47 19.53
CA ASN A 269 -7.81 -12.35 20.38
C ASN A 269 -7.00 -11.59 21.46
N LEU A 270 -6.38 -10.45 21.10
CA LEU A 270 -5.69 -9.59 22.07
C LEU A 270 -6.64 -9.06 23.13
N LYS A 271 -7.80 -8.58 22.72
CA LYS A 271 -8.82 -8.05 23.65
C LYS A 271 -9.33 -9.13 24.58
N GLU A 272 -9.65 -10.31 24.04
CA GLU A 272 -10.07 -11.46 24.86
C GLU A 272 -8.97 -11.92 25.85
N PHE A 273 -7.69 -11.85 25.46
CA PHE A 273 -6.57 -12.13 26.38
C PHE A 273 -6.58 -11.17 27.58
N LEU A 274 -6.76 -9.88 27.35
CA LEU A 274 -6.81 -8.86 28.39
C LEU A 274 -8.06 -8.97 29.27
N GLU A 275 -9.22 -9.36 28.70
CA GLU A 275 -10.48 -9.52 29.44
C GLU A 275 -10.53 -10.83 30.23
N ASP A 276 -10.19 -11.95 29.59
CA ASP A 276 -10.32 -13.30 30.16
C ASP A 276 -9.12 -13.73 31.00
N LYS A 277 -7.96 -13.09 30.83
CA LYS A 277 -6.67 -13.41 31.49
C LYS A 277 -6.22 -14.85 31.24
N LYS A 278 -6.47 -15.37 30.04
CA LYS A 278 -6.13 -16.73 29.63
C LYS A 278 -5.09 -16.75 28.52
N GLU A 279 -4.29 -17.79 28.50
CA GLU A 279 -3.31 -18.02 27.43
C GLU A 279 -3.95 -18.00 26.07
N ARG A 280 -3.29 -17.36 25.13
CA ARG A 280 -3.66 -17.26 23.71
C ARG A 280 -2.43 -17.45 22.84
N GLU A 281 -2.64 -17.89 21.63
CA GLU A 281 -1.56 -18.07 20.66
C GLU A 281 -0.84 -16.73 20.39
N PHE A 282 0.47 -16.76 20.34
CA PHE A 282 1.34 -15.59 20.12
C PHE A 282 1.23 -14.49 21.20
N LEU A 283 0.75 -14.82 22.39
CA LEU A 283 0.72 -13.95 23.56
C LEU A 283 1.52 -14.60 24.71
N PRO A 284 2.04 -13.80 25.67
CA PRO A 284 2.71 -14.33 26.84
C PRO A 284 1.73 -15.07 27.75
N THR A 285 2.23 -15.77 28.77
CA THR A 285 1.37 -16.16 29.88
C THR A 285 0.85 -14.92 30.59
N TRP A 286 -0.27 -15.04 31.30
CA TRP A 286 -0.83 -13.89 32.02
C TRP A 286 0.13 -13.35 33.09
N GLU A 287 0.85 -14.24 33.78
CA GLU A 287 1.82 -13.90 34.78
C GLU A 287 2.98 -13.09 34.18
N GLU A 288 3.57 -13.54 33.08
CA GLU A 288 4.63 -12.81 32.37
C GLU A 288 4.14 -11.43 31.87
N PHE A 289 2.89 -11.34 31.43
CA PHE A 289 2.30 -10.06 31.00
C PHE A 289 2.11 -9.10 32.18
N VAL A 290 1.68 -9.58 33.35
CA VAL A 290 1.53 -8.76 34.57
C VAL A 290 2.88 -8.23 35.03
N GLU A 291 3.92 -9.07 35.07
CA GLU A 291 5.29 -8.62 35.41
C GLU A 291 5.78 -7.52 34.45
N MET A 292 5.54 -7.70 33.13
CA MET A 292 5.87 -6.68 32.14
C MET A 292 5.04 -5.40 32.33
N ALA A 293 3.75 -5.50 32.64
CA ALA A 293 2.88 -4.34 32.84
C ALA A 293 3.31 -3.53 34.08
N GLU A 294 3.72 -4.20 35.17
CA GLU A 294 4.27 -3.55 36.36
C GLU A 294 5.56 -2.79 36.05
N GLU A 295 6.46 -3.34 35.22
CA GLU A 295 7.70 -2.67 34.79
C GLU A 295 7.43 -1.35 34.04
N TYR A 296 6.34 -1.29 33.26
CA TYR A 296 5.93 -0.08 32.52
C TYR A 296 4.87 0.76 33.24
N GLU A 297 4.59 0.52 34.50
CA GLU A 297 3.59 1.22 35.33
C GLU A 297 2.18 1.22 34.69
N VAL A 298 1.82 0.12 34.01
CA VAL A 298 0.50 -0.09 33.38
C VAL A 298 -0.37 -0.93 34.32
N SER A 299 -1.57 -0.44 34.62
CA SER A 299 -2.54 -1.18 35.44
C SER A 299 -3.25 -2.26 34.60
N VAL A 300 -3.35 -3.50 35.09
CA VAL A 300 -3.98 -4.68 34.45
C VAL A 300 -5.15 -5.24 35.27
#